data_be9442d53d01d45715a6317a5ca8ee29
#
_entry.id   be9442d53d01d45715a6317a5ca8ee29
#
_cell.length_a   1.000
_cell.length_b   1.000
_cell.length_c   1.000
_cell.angle_alpha   90.00
_cell.angle_beta   90.00
_cell.angle_gamma   90.00
#
_symmetry.space_group_name_H-M   'P 1'
#
loop_
_entity.id
_entity.type
_entity.pdbx_description
1 polymer ?
#
loop_
_entity_poly.entity_id
_entity_poly.type
_entity_poly.pdbx_seq_one_letter_code
_entity_poly.pdbx_strand_id
1 'polypeptide(L)'
;MANYLKPNPGDIINVETGEKIGTHMGLMNYTIGQRKNVGLSGDEERHYVCGKDTKKNILYVAFGESEYLYSDECIVDNVNFISSKRPSFCTCKFRYRGEDHPCALEYLENNKIRVIYKGKAKSVTPGQACVFYDGEECLGCGFIDEVFKDGEKLWYLN
;
A
#
# COMPACT_ATOMS: atom_id res chain seq x y z
N MET A 1 -26.58 7.35 -7.10
CA MET A 1 -26.06 8.62 -7.58
C MET A 1 -24.97 8.38 -8.58
N ALA A 2 -25.14 8.88 -9.74
CA ALA A 2 -24.11 8.79 -10.72
C ALA A 2 -23.00 9.76 -10.35
N ASN A 3 -21.93 9.25 -9.84
CA ASN A 3 -20.75 10.05 -9.66
C ASN A 3 -20.09 10.22 -11.01
N TYR A 4 -20.40 11.32 -11.63
CA TYR A 4 -19.74 11.68 -12.86
C TYR A 4 -18.34 12.18 -12.50
N LEU A 5 -17.45 11.24 -12.28
CA LEU A 5 -16.06 11.57 -12.23
C LEU A 5 -15.64 11.90 -13.65
N LYS A 6 -15.36 13.14 -13.87
CA LYS A 6 -14.86 13.55 -15.17
C LYS A 6 -13.55 12.82 -15.43
N PRO A 7 -13.32 12.32 -16.65
CA PRO A 7 -12.03 11.76 -16.97
C PRO A 7 -10.93 12.78 -16.64
N ASN A 8 -9.91 12.31 -15.98
CA ASN A 8 -8.75 13.12 -15.65
C ASN A 8 -7.51 12.39 -16.14
N PRO A 9 -7.24 12.43 -17.47
CA PRO A 9 -6.15 11.66 -18.04
C PRO A 9 -4.80 12.15 -17.56
N GLY A 10 -3.91 11.21 -17.35
CA GLY A 10 -2.54 11.48 -16.95
C GLY A 10 -1.62 10.37 -17.42
N ASP A 11 -0.36 10.47 -17.04
CA ASP A 11 0.65 9.55 -17.52
C ASP A 11 0.68 8.26 -16.69
N ILE A 12 0.92 7.15 -17.38
CA ILE A 12 1.32 5.89 -16.76
C ILE A 12 2.82 5.76 -16.96
N ILE A 13 3.56 5.68 -15.87
CA ILE A 13 5.02 5.68 -15.89
C ILE A 13 5.56 4.39 -15.30
N ASN A 14 6.57 3.81 -15.95
CA ASN A 14 7.31 2.69 -15.39
C ASN A 14 8.16 3.21 -14.24
N VAL A 15 7.88 2.72 -13.03
CA VAL A 15 8.55 3.21 -11.81
C VAL A 15 10.05 2.95 -11.81
N GLU A 16 10.50 1.91 -12.50
CA GLU A 16 11.91 1.55 -12.54
C GLU A 16 12.73 2.41 -13.51
N THR A 17 12.14 2.80 -14.63
CA THR A 17 12.85 3.55 -15.68
C THR A 17 12.45 5.01 -15.78
N GLY A 18 11.29 5.37 -15.27
CA GLY A 18 10.76 6.71 -15.42
C GLY A 18 10.14 7.00 -16.78
N GLU A 19 10.02 5.99 -17.64
CA GLU A 19 9.46 6.18 -18.97
C GLU A 19 7.94 6.18 -18.95
N LYS A 20 7.35 7.07 -19.74
CA LYS A 20 5.92 7.06 -19.97
C LYS A 20 5.58 5.90 -20.90
N ILE A 21 4.69 5.02 -20.42
CA ILE A 21 4.30 3.81 -21.16
C ILE A 21 2.83 3.80 -21.54
N GLY A 22 2.05 4.77 -21.09
CA GLY A 22 0.65 4.84 -21.43
C GLY A 22 -0.03 6.05 -20.82
N THR A 23 -1.36 6.07 -20.94
CA THR A 23 -2.20 7.14 -20.39
C THR A 23 -3.35 6.51 -19.63
N HIS A 24 -3.60 6.99 -18.41
CA HIS A 24 -4.76 6.58 -17.64
C HIS A 24 -5.85 7.65 -17.74
N MET A 25 -7.09 7.25 -17.41
CA MET A 25 -8.24 8.13 -17.48
C MET A 25 -8.68 8.66 -16.12
N GLY A 26 -7.94 8.35 -15.08
CA GLY A 26 -8.20 8.83 -13.72
C GLY A 26 -7.59 7.88 -12.70
N LEU A 27 -6.84 8.41 -11.73
CA LEU A 27 -6.16 7.61 -10.71
C LEU A 27 -7.13 6.82 -9.84
N MET A 28 -8.34 7.32 -9.67
CA MET A 28 -9.35 6.67 -8.83
C MET A 28 -9.80 5.31 -9.37
N ASN A 29 -9.56 5.05 -10.64
CA ASN A 29 -9.92 3.79 -11.28
C ASN A 29 -8.91 2.66 -11.02
N TYR A 30 -7.85 2.95 -10.32
CA TYR A 30 -6.74 2.02 -10.11
C TYR A 30 -6.49 1.77 -8.63
N THR A 31 -6.11 0.54 -8.31
CA THR A 31 -5.78 0.12 -6.94
C THR A 31 -4.34 -0.38 -6.90
N ILE A 32 -3.60 -0.05 -5.86
CA ILE A 32 -2.23 -0.55 -5.69
C ILE A 32 -2.26 -2.08 -5.65
N GLY A 33 -1.41 -2.69 -6.46
CA GLY A 33 -1.39 -4.15 -6.63
C GLY A 33 -2.26 -4.65 -7.78
N GLN A 34 -3.06 -3.78 -8.39
CA GLN A 34 -3.91 -4.14 -9.50
C GLN A 34 -3.08 -4.60 -10.70
N ARG A 35 -3.51 -5.68 -11.31
CA ARG A 35 -2.85 -6.26 -12.47
C ARG A 35 -3.65 -6.10 -13.75
N LYS A 36 -4.98 -6.24 -13.64
CA LYS A 36 -5.89 -6.19 -14.81
C LYS A 36 -6.36 -4.76 -15.05
N ASN A 37 -6.70 -4.47 -16.31
CA ASN A 37 -7.28 -3.20 -16.72
C ASN A 37 -6.37 -1.99 -16.47
N VAL A 38 -5.07 -2.19 -16.58
CA VAL A 38 -4.11 -1.09 -16.43
C VAL A 38 -4.06 -0.24 -17.72
N GLY A 39 -4.65 -0.72 -18.80
CA GLY A 39 -4.72 0.05 -20.05
C GLY A 39 -3.51 -0.09 -20.96
N LEU A 40 -2.63 -1.02 -20.64
CA LEU A 40 -1.46 -1.32 -21.46
C LEU A 40 -1.78 -2.54 -22.32
N SER A 41 -1.87 -2.34 -23.62
CA SER A 41 -2.16 -3.40 -24.58
C SER A 41 -0.87 -3.90 -25.22
N GLY A 42 -0.87 -5.18 -25.60
CA GLY A 42 0.23 -5.78 -26.33
C GLY A 42 1.43 -6.15 -25.51
N ASP A 43 1.34 -6.04 -24.22
CA ASP A 43 2.43 -6.39 -23.32
C ASP A 43 2.20 -7.77 -22.73
N GLU A 44 3.14 -8.67 -22.91
CA GLU A 44 3.07 -10.03 -22.40
C GLU A 44 3.54 -10.12 -20.94
N GLU A 45 4.30 -9.12 -20.48
CA GLU A 45 4.75 -9.10 -19.11
C GLU A 45 3.63 -8.66 -18.17
N ARG A 46 3.62 -9.30 -17.00
CA ARG A 46 2.70 -8.87 -15.93
C ARG A 46 3.14 -7.53 -15.39
N HIS A 47 2.23 -6.59 -15.36
CA HIS A 47 2.50 -5.30 -14.75
C HIS A 47 1.46 -5.01 -13.68
N TYR A 48 1.91 -4.31 -12.64
CA TYR A 48 1.13 -4.05 -11.45
C TYR A 48 1.19 -2.57 -11.12
N VAL A 49 0.07 -2.04 -10.66
CA VAL A 49 0.05 -0.68 -10.12
C VAL A 49 0.82 -0.69 -8.80
N CYS A 50 1.90 0.07 -8.72
CA CYS A 50 2.72 0.14 -7.52
C CYS A 50 2.62 1.49 -6.79
N GLY A 51 2.15 2.54 -7.44
CA GLY A 51 2.04 3.83 -6.79
C GLY A 51 1.20 4.82 -7.58
N LYS A 52 0.91 5.93 -6.94
CA LYS A 52 0.16 7.03 -7.53
C LYS A 52 0.74 8.34 -7.03
N ASP A 53 0.81 9.33 -7.90
CA ASP A 53 1.10 10.70 -7.49
C ASP A 53 -0.13 11.54 -7.80
N THR A 54 -0.91 11.86 -6.78
CA THR A 54 -2.16 12.59 -6.96
C THR A 54 -1.93 14.04 -7.35
N LYS A 55 -0.81 14.61 -6.99
CA LYS A 55 -0.48 16.01 -7.33
C LYS A 55 -0.10 16.15 -8.79
N LYS A 56 0.67 15.20 -9.31
CA LYS A 56 1.12 15.20 -10.71
C LYS A 56 0.21 14.40 -11.61
N ASN A 57 -0.78 13.71 -11.04
CA ASN A 57 -1.71 12.86 -11.77
C ASN A 57 -0.99 11.73 -12.54
N ILE A 58 -0.05 11.08 -11.86
CA ILE A 58 0.77 10.02 -12.44
C ILE A 58 0.41 8.67 -11.80
N LEU A 59 0.29 7.65 -12.63
CA LEU A 59 0.15 6.26 -12.20
C LEU A 59 1.49 5.56 -12.41
N TYR A 60 2.04 4.99 -11.34
CA TYR A 60 3.27 4.23 -11.43
C TYR A 60 2.97 2.74 -11.50
N VAL A 61 3.61 2.07 -12.45
CA VAL A 61 3.50 0.62 -12.62
C VAL A 61 4.87 -0.03 -12.58
N ALA A 62 4.89 -1.27 -12.15
CA ALA A 62 6.09 -2.11 -12.13
C ALA A 62 5.81 -3.39 -12.89
N PHE A 63 6.82 -3.95 -13.52
CA PHE A 63 6.70 -5.17 -14.30
C PHE A 63 7.21 -6.37 -13.53
N GLY A 64 6.52 -7.50 -13.68
CA GLY A 64 6.90 -8.74 -13.04
C GLY A 64 6.86 -8.66 -11.52
N GLU A 65 7.76 -9.36 -10.88
CA GLU A 65 7.92 -9.31 -9.42
C GLU A 65 8.93 -8.24 -9.04
N SER A 66 8.50 -6.99 -9.11
CA SER A 66 9.36 -5.86 -8.82
C SER A 66 9.43 -5.60 -7.31
N GLU A 67 10.61 -5.22 -6.84
CA GLU A 67 10.79 -4.80 -5.44
C GLU A 67 10.01 -3.52 -5.11
N TYR A 68 9.61 -2.75 -6.12
CA TYR A 68 8.78 -1.55 -5.91
C TYR A 68 7.39 -1.86 -5.39
N LEU A 69 6.95 -3.11 -5.45
CA LEU A 69 5.69 -3.55 -4.87
C LEU A 69 5.80 -3.89 -3.39
N TYR A 70 7.01 -4.02 -2.85
CA TYR A 70 7.25 -4.49 -1.50
C TYR A 70 7.71 -3.38 -0.57
N SER A 71 7.36 -3.54 0.71
CA SER A 71 7.80 -2.68 1.78
C SER A 71 8.12 -3.52 3.02
N ASP A 72 8.80 -2.94 4.00
CA ASP A 72 9.19 -3.65 5.23
C ASP A 72 8.71 -2.95 6.50
N GLU A 73 8.18 -1.75 6.39
CA GLU A 73 7.75 -0.97 7.54
C GLU A 73 6.65 -0.01 7.13
N CYS A 74 5.71 0.25 8.05
CA CYS A 74 4.71 1.29 7.84
C CYS A 74 4.38 1.97 9.16
N ILE A 75 3.78 3.16 9.07
CA ILE A 75 3.20 3.85 10.20
C ILE A 75 1.69 3.77 10.07
N VAL A 76 1.04 3.29 11.12
CA VAL A 76 -0.41 3.16 11.20
C VAL A 76 -0.92 4.26 12.13
N ASP A 77 -1.94 4.98 11.70
CA ASP A 77 -2.56 6.02 12.51
C ASP A 77 -4.01 5.69 12.86
N ASN A 78 -4.64 6.55 13.64
CA ASN A 78 -6.00 6.37 14.11
C ASN A 78 -6.23 4.98 14.71
N VAL A 79 -5.25 4.50 15.48
CA VAL A 79 -5.28 3.15 16.03
C VAL A 79 -6.34 3.05 17.13
N ASN A 80 -7.23 2.07 16.97
CA ASN A 80 -8.26 1.77 17.95
C ASN A 80 -8.06 0.35 18.47
N PHE A 81 -7.69 0.23 19.75
CA PHE A 81 -7.52 -1.06 20.40
C PHE A 81 -8.82 -1.52 21.04
N ILE A 82 -9.18 -2.77 20.78
CA ILE A 82 -10.31 -3.42 21.45
C ILE A 82 -9.85 -4.32 22.60
N SER A 83 -8.55 -4.64 22.63
CA SER A 83 -7.92 -5.39 23.71
C SER A 83 -7.11 -4.45 24.59
N SER A 84 -6.91 -4.81 25.85
CA SER A 84 -6.01 -4.08 26.75
C SER A 84 -4.54 -4.44 26.53
N LYS A 85 -4.26 -5.45 25.75
CA LYS A 85 -2.90 -5.89 25.48
C LYS A 85 -2.15 -4.90 24.59
N ARG A 86 -0.87 -4.71 24.88
CA ARG A 86 0.03 -3.84 24.09
C ARG A 86 1.35 -4.59 23.86
N PRO A 87 1.34 -5.66 23.04
CA PRO A 87 2.55 -6.45 22.83
C PRO A 87 3.56 -5.69 21.99
N SER A 88 4.85 -6.05 22.15
CA SER A 88 5.91 -5.55 21.28
C SER A 88 6.00 -6.35 19.99
N PHE A 89 5.46 -7.57 19.98
CA PHE A 89 5.42 -8.43 18.81
C PHE A 89 4.04 -9.03 18.66
N CYS A 90 3.55 -9.05 17.45
CA CYS A 90 2.26 -9.67 17.13
C CYS A 90 2.23 -10.01 15.64
N THR A 91 1.06 -10.34 15.13
CA THR A 91 0.87 -10.44 13.68
C THR A 91 -0.08 -9.35 13.21
N CYS A 92 0.02 -8.99 11.95
CA CYS A 92 -0.90 -8.02 11.35
C CYS A 92 -1.37 -8.50 9.99
N LYS A 93 -2.54 -8.00 9.59
CA LYS A 93 -3.09 -8.21 8.26
C LYS A 93 -3.34 -6.86 7.62
N PHE A 94 -2.96 -6.74 6.36
CA PHE A 94 -3.20 -5.53 5.58
C PHE A 94 -4.44 -5.66 4.70
N ARG A 95 -4.99 -6.87 4.58
CA ARG A 95 -6.19 -7.17 3.79
C ARG A 95 -7.00 -8.23 4.51
N TYR A 96 -8.32 -8.18 4.33
CA TYR A 96 -9.24 -9.10 5.00
C TYR A 96 -8.88 -10.59 4.81
N ARG A 97 -8.50 -10.97 3.60
CA ARG A 97 -8.07 -12.35 3.29
C ARG A 97 -6.58 -12.45 3.03
N GLY A 98 -5.82 -11.50 3.58
CA GLY A 98 -4.39 -11.50 3.41
C GLY A 98 -3.67 -12.43 4.36
N GLU A 99 -2.39 -12.56 4.15
CA GLU A 99 -1.51 -13.33 5.01
C GLU A 99 -1.28 -12.61 6.34
N ASP A 100 -1.05 -13.40 7.39
CA ASP A 100 -0.58 -12.87 8.66
C ASP A 100 0.90 -12.54 8.54
N HIS A 101 1.25 -11.30 8.85
CA HIS A 101 2.65 -10.88 8.85
C HIS A 101 3.13 -10.74 10.29
N PRO A 102 4.12 -11.54 10.73
CA PRO A 102 4.77 -11.27 12.00
C PRO A 102 5.39 -9.90 11.99
N CYS A 103 5.18 -9.13 13.05
CA CYS A 103 5.67 -7.76 13.12
C CYS A 103 6.06 -7.37 14.53
N ALA A 104 6.96 -6.38 14.60
CA ALA A 104 7.30 -5.67 15.81
C ALA A 104 6.53 -4.36 15.83
N LEU A 105 6.07 -3.95 17.01
CA LEU A 105 5.31 -2.73 17.17
C LEU A 105 6.10 -1.74 18.02
N GLU A 106 6.20 -0.51 17.53
CA GLU A 106 6.73 0.62 18.28
C GLU A 106 5.60 1.62 18.44
N TYR A 107 5.19 1.82 19.70
CA TYR A 107 4.07 2.73 20.01
C TYR A 107 4.56 4.17 20.00
N LEU A 108 3.96 4.97 19.13
CA LEU A 108 4.30 6.37 18.93
C LEU A 108 3.24 7.26 19.56
N GLU A 109 3.49 8.57 19.57
CA GLU A 109 2.52 9.55 20.02
C GLU A 109 1.35 9.69 19.05
N ASN A 110 0.24 10.28 19.53
CA ASN A 110 -0.94 10.58 18.73
C ASN A 110 -1.64 9.36 18.11
N ASN A 111 -1.70 8.26 18.87
CA ASN A 111 -2.34 7.01 18.43
C ASN A 111 -1.71 6.44 17.15
N LYS A 112 -0.41 6.58 17.01
CA LYS A 112 0.33 6.01 15.89
C LYS A 112 1.17 4.85 16.34
N ILE A 113 1.35 3.89 15.46
CA ILE A 113 2.21 2.73 15.67
C ILE A 113 3.11 2.56 14.47
N ARG A 114 4.41 2.42 14.72
CA ARG A 114 5.33 1.97 13.70
C ARG A 114 5.29 0.46 13.66
N VAL A 115 4.97 -0.10 12.52
CA VAL A 115 4.87 -1.54 12.30
C VAL A 115 6.03 -1.97 11.45
N ILE A 116 6.90 -2.80 12.02
CA ILE A 116 8.06 -3.34 11.31
C ILE A 116 7.77 -4.81 11.08
N TYR A 117 7.41 -5.17 9.85
CA TYR A 117 7.06 -6.55 9.56
C TYR A 117 8.28 -7.36 9.20
N LYS A 118 8.24 -8.62 9.62
CA LYS A 118 9.34 -9.54 9.36
C LYS A 118 9.28 -9.98 7.91
N GLY A 119 10.34 -9.71 7.17
CA GLY A 119 10.35 -9.88 5.73
C GLY A 119 9.70 -8.68 5.04
N LYS A 120 9.28 -8.85 3.81
CA LYS A 120 8.67 -7.80 3.00
C LYS A 120 7.22 -8.14 2.71
N ALA A 121 6.36 -7.13 2.74
CA ALA A 121 4.95 -7.28 2.40
C ALA A 121 4.65 -6.59 1.07
N LYS A 122 3.79 -7.21 0.28
CA LYS A 122 3.44 -6.73 -1.05
C LYS A 122 2.23 -5.81 -1.01
N SER A 123 2.33 -4.71 -1.74
CA SER A 123 1.22 -3.79 -2.01
C SER A 123 0.61 -3.17 -0.75
N VAL A 124 1.42 -2.91 0.26
CA VAL A 124 1.00 -2.14 1.43
C VAL A 124 0.91 -0.68 1.00
N THR A 125 -0.23 -0.05 1.26
CA THR A 125 -0.49 1.29 0.73
C THR A 125 -1.20 2.17 1.76
N PRO A 126 -0.94 3.48 1.75
CA PRO A 126 -1.66 4.42 2.61
C PRO A 126 -3.17 4.35 2.39
N GLY A 127 -3.94 4.46 3.46
CA GLY A 127 -5.39 4.36 3.43
C GLY A 127 -5.94 2.96 3.68
N GLN A 128 -5.12 1.92 3.58
CA GLN A 128 -5.55 0.56 3.90
C GLN A 128 -5.64 0.37 5.41
N ALA A 129 -6.56 -0.46 5.85
CA ALA A 129 -6.64 -0.88 7.24
C ALA A 129 -5.52 -1.87 7.57
N CYS A 130 -4.97 -1.73 8.77
CA CYS A 130 -4.02 -2.68 9.32
C CYS A 130 -4.62 -3.23 10.61
N VAL A 131 -4.83 -4.54 10.68
CA VAL A 131 -5.45 -5.20 11.81
C VAL A 131 -4.41 -6.03 12.54
N PHE A 132 -4.36 -5.85 13.86
CA PHE A 132 -3.36 -6.52 14.72
C PHE A 132 -3.97 -7.70 15.44
N TYR A 133 -3.24 -8.81 15.51
CA TYR A 133 -3.67 -10.04 16.16
C TYR A 133 -2.60 -10.60 17.09
N ASP A 134 -3.04 -11.17 18.21
CA ASP A 134 -2.21 -12.03 19.05
C ASP A 134 -2.80 -13.43 18.97
N GLY A 135 -2.20 -14.28 18.12
CA GLY A 135 -2.82 -15.55 17.77
C GLY A 135 -4.14 -15.31 17.04
N GLU A 136 -5.23 -15.78 17.61
CA GLU A 136 -6.57 -15.59 17.05
C GLU A 136 -7.28 -14.35 17.62
N GLU A 137 -6.72 -13.74 18.65
CA GLU A 137 -7.32 -12.58 19.28
C GLU A 137 -7.04 -11.32 18.47
N CYS A 138 -8.09 -10.63 18.04
CA CYS A 138 -7.95 -9.32 17.40
C CYS A 138 -7.64 -8.27 18.49
N LEU A 139 -6.51 -7.61 18.37
CA LEU A 139 -6.08 -6.57 19.31
C LEU A 139 -6.65 -5.20 19.00
N GLY A 140 -6.81 -4.90 17.72
CA GLY A 140 -7.26 -3.60 17.28
C GLY A 140 -6.89 -3.37 15.83
N CYS A 141 -7.15 -2.17 15.35
CA CYS A 141 -6.85 -1.80 13.97
C CYS A 141 -6.57 -0.31 13.84
N GLY A 142 -5.97 0.06 12.74
CA GLY A 142 -5.74 1.45 12.36
C GLY A 142 -5.62 1.53 10.86
N PHE A 143 -5.23 2.70 10.36
CA PHE A 143 -5.08 2.92 8.93
C PHE A 143 -3.65 3.27 8.61
N ILE A 144 -3.15 2.73 7.51
CA ILE A 144 -1.78 2.99 7.08
C ILE A 144 -1.67 4.45 6.64
N ASP A 145 -0.71 5.16 7.23
CA ASP A 145 -0.43 6.57 6.91
C ASP A 145 0.78 6.67 5.99
N GLU A 146 1.89 6.03 6.34
CA GLU A 146 3.12 6.07 5.57
C GLU A 146 3.71 4.68 5.41
N VAL A 147 4.40 4.45 4.31
CA VAL A 147 5.01 3.15 3.98
C VAL A 147 6.49 3.37 3.70
N PHE A 148 7.32 2.48 4.23
CA PHE A 148 8.78 2.59 4.16
C PHE A 148 9.41 1.29 3.67
N LYS A 149 10.57 1.44 3.06
CA LYS A 149 11.42 0.33 2.66
C LYS A 149 12.88 0.72 2.89
N ASP A 150 13.60 -0.14 3.60
CA ASP A 150 15.02 0.11 3.95
C ASP A 150 15.24 1.47 4.63
N GLY A 151 14.27 1.88 5.47
CA GLY A 151 14.34 3.13 6.22
C GLY A 151 13.92 4.37 5.46
N GLU A 152 13.53 4.25 4.19
CA GLU A 152 13.12 5.37 3.35
C GLU A 152 11.63 5.28 2.98
N LYS A 153 10.97 6.43 3.06
CA LYS A 153 9.56 6.52 2.66
C LYS A 153 9.44 6.28 1.15
N LEU A 154 8.44 5.50 0.75
CA LEU A 154 8.21 5.22 -0.66
C LEU A 154 7.72 6.48 -1.37
N TRP A 155 8.52 7.00 -2.29
CA TRP A 155 8.24 8.26 -2.99
C TRP A 155 7.09 8.17 -3.98
N TYR A 156 6.78 6.98 -4.45
CA TYR A 156 5.74 6.76 -5.46
C TYR A 156 4.36 6.49 -4.87
N LEU A 157 4.23 6.50 -3.55
CA LEU A 157 2.95 6.42 -2.85
C LEU A 157 2.63 7.78 -2.23
N ASN A 158 1.85 8.54 -2.92
CA ASN A 158 1.52 9.90 -2.50
C ASN A 158 0.03 10.09 -2.31
#